data_09c29fe7e0af9ea1b088882ee5568931
#
_entry.id   09c29fe7e0af9ea1b088882ee5568931
#
_cell.length_a   1.000
_cell.length_b   1.000
_cell.length_c   1.000
_cell.angle_alpha   90.00
_cell.angle_beta   90.00
_cell.angle_gamma   90.00
#
_symmetry.space_group_name_H-M   'P 1'
#
loop_
_entity.id
_entity.type
_entity.pdbx_description
1 polymer ?
#
loop_
_entity_poly.entity_id
_entity_poly.type
_entity_poly.pdbx_seq_one_letter_code
_entity_poly.pdbx_strand_id
1 'polypeptide(L)'
;MAENQELFESNAHEKRRHSSYLVPYSYYESRIPDYFPFVPLHWHREWELNYVTDGEGIMRIGDREVEVHPGDILLIQPEVLHAIEADGCLCYDTVVFRTEMLGSSEDRCYTEIIFPLSRGTARLLPIHTDNSCYLQLKECAEHVIFCAKENRAQTDLLMKGELLKLLWYMEQSGVIIYRQETDSWEEIRTVLDYMAEHYEDAITIEMLARQVHLSESYFMQRFREISGMGAIEYLNRLRIQKACEKILGGTAVADAAYQCGFKNLSNFNRKFKVITGCTPRQYKKQKRG
;
A
#
# COMPACT_ATOMS: atom_id res chain seq x y z
N MET A 1 6.24 -16.47 13.21
CA MET A 1 5.27 -17.10 12.29
C MET A 1 3.80 -16.75 12.56
N ALA A 2 3.44 -16.27 13.73
CA ALA A 2 2.05 -15.83 14.02
C ALA A 2 1.77 -14.36 13.67
N GLU A 3 2.78 -13.51 13.62
CA GLU A 3 2.64 -12.07 13.37
C GLU A 3 2.33 -11.70 11.91
N ASN A 4 2.68 -12.57 10.95
CA ASN A 4 2.39 -12.33 9.52
C ASN A 4 0.97 -12.72 9.08
N GLN A 5 0.14 -13.33 9.94
CA GLN A 5 -1.22 -13.69 9.60
C GLN A 5 -2.23 -12.52 9.67
N GLU A 6 -1.89 -11.42 10.34
CA GLU A 6 -2.73 -10.22 10.44
C GLU A 6 -2.56 -9.23 9.27
N LEU A 7 -1.64 -9.53 8.33
CA LEU A 7 -1.23 -8.63 7.24
C LEU A 7 -2.33 -8.30 6.22
N PHE A 8 -3.47 -8.99 6.24
CA PHE A 8 -4.46 -8.88 5.17
C PHE A 8 -5.89 -8.70 5.68
N GLU A 9 -6.07 -7.82 6.67
CA GLU A 9 -7.41 -7.32 6.94
C GLU A 9 -7.85 -6.35 5.85
N SER A 10 -8.98 -6.65 5.24
CA SER A 10 -9.48 -6.16 3.98
C SER A 10 -10.24 -4.86 4.07
N ASN A 11 -9.55 -3.81 4.29
CA ASN A 11 -10.06 -2.47 3.95
C ASN A 11 -9.00 -1.84 3.05
N ALA A 12 -9.40 -1.05 2.04
CA ALA A 12 -8.45 -0.21 1.32
C ALA A 12 -7.76 0.77 2.28
N HIS A 13 -8.45 1.15 3.35
CA HIS A 13 -7.83 1.71 4.55
C HIS A 13 -7.25 0.57 5.38
N GLU A 14 -5.95 0.46 5.44
CA GLU A 14 -5.28 -0.53 6.27
C GLU A 14 -5.57 -0.23 7.75
N LYS A 15 -6.33 -1.11 8.42
CA LYS A 15 -6.68 -0.97 9.86
C LYS A 15 -5.56 -1.48 10.77
N ARG A 16 -4.49 -2.02 10.22
CA ARG A 16 -3.35 -2.45 11.01
C ARG A 16 -2.74 -1.26 11.75
N ARG A 17 -2.48 -1.44 13.03
CA ARG A 17 -1.73 -0.44 13.79
C ARG A 17 -0.24 -0.61 13.50
N HIS A 18 0.31 0.27 12.67
CA HIS A 18 1.75 0.33 12.38
C HIS A 18 2.56 0.99 13.49
N SER A 19 1.93 1.39 14.59
CA SER A 19 2.61 2.11 15.66
C SER A 19 1.91 1.92 17.00
N SER A 20 2.68 1.99 18.09
CA SER A 20 2.14 2.11 19.44
C SER A 20 2.18 3.57 19.90
N TYR A 21 1.65 3.86 21.10
CA TYR A 21 1.69 5.21 21.65
C TYR A 21 3.12 5.75 21.79
N LEU A 22 4.07 4.90 22.22
CA LEU A 22 5.47 5.30 22.47
C LEU A 22 6.41 5.00 21.31
N VAL A 23 6.07 4.02 20.43
CA VAL A 23 6.86 3.65 19.25
C VAL A 23 6.05 4.02 18.02
N PRO A 24 6.33 5.18 17.39
CA PRO A 24 5.52 5.73 16.31
C PRO A 24 5.87 5.17 14.93
N TYR A 25 6.40 3.95 14.86
CA TYR A 25 6.76 3.27 13.61
C TYR A 25 6.67 1.75 13.75
N SER A 26 6.71 1.07 12.60
CA SER A 26 6.90 -0.38 12.49
C SER A 26 7.84 -0.70 11.33
N TYR A 27 8.56 -1.81 11.44
CA TYR A 27 9.43 -2.36 10.41
C TYR A 27 8.88 -3.69 9.88
N TYR A 28 8.99 -3.88 8.58
CA TYR A 28 8.62 -5.11 7.89
C TYR A 28 9.70 -5.48 6.88
N GLU A 29 10.11 -6.75 6.90
CA GLU A 29 10.84 -7.37 5.81
C GLU A 29 9.83 -8.06 4.90
N SER A 30 9.67 -7.55 3.68
CA SER A 30 8.61 -7.92 2.76
C SER A 30 9.15 -8.72 1.59
N ARG A 31 8.42 -9.76 1.21
CA ARG A 31 8.73 -10.60 0.07
C ARG A 31 7.49 -10.95 -0.72
N ILE A 32 7.53 -10.72 -2.03
CA ILE A 32 6.50 -11.14 -2.98
C ILE A 32 7.11 -12.21 -3.91
N PRO A 33 6.43 -13.35 -4.18
CA PRO A 33 5.19 -13.74 -3.52
C PRO A 33 5.45 -14.38 -2.17
N ASP A 34 4.72 -13.96 -1.12
CA ASP A 34 4.60 -14.73 0.11
C ASP A 34 3.29 -15.52 0.11
N TYR A 35 2.17 -14.88 0.45
CA TYR A 35 0.83 -15.48 0.34
C TYR A 35 0.14 -15.14 -0.98
N PHE A 36 0.42 -13.95 -1.53
CA PHE A 36 -0.10 -13.46 -2.81
C PHE A 36 1.05 -12.95 -3.69
N PRO A 37 0.87 -12.94 -5.02
CA PRO A 37 1.83 -12.34 -5.94
C PRO A 37 1.75 -10.82 -5.99
N PHE A 38 1.10 -10.18 -5.03
CA PHE A 38 0.91 -8.74 -4.95
C PHE A 38 0.55 -8.29 -3.54
N VAL A 39 0.84 -7.03 -3.22
CA VAL A 39 0.21 -6.29 -2.10
C VAL A 39 -1.01 -5.57 -2.67
N PRO A 40 -2.23 -5.82 -2.14
CA PRO A 40 -3.44 -5.19 -2.65
C PRO A 40 -3.38 -3.67 -2.58
N LEU A 41 -4.16 -3.00 -3.43
CA LEU A 41 -4.31 -1.55 -3.37
C LEU A 41 -4.91 -1.15 -2.01
N HIS A 42 -4.16 -0.34 -1.26
CA HIS A 42 -4.53 0.12 0.08
C HIS A 42 -3.98 1.52 0.35
N TRP A 43 -4.35 2.10 1.46
CA TRP A 43 -3.82 3.35 1.99
C TRP A 43 -3.86 3.33 3.53
N HIS A 44 -3.00 4.12 4.16
CA HIS A 44 -2.96 4.35 5.60
C HIS A 44 -2.55 5.80 5.91
N ARG A 45 -2.63 6.20 7.17
CA ARG A 45 -2.36 7.58 7.61
C ARG A 45 -0.90 7.86 7.92
N GLU A 46 -0.09 6.86 7.85
CA GLU A 46 1.34 6.91 8.09
C GLU A 46 2.11 7.16 6.80
N TRP A 47 3.34 7.58 6.93
CA TRP A 47 4.36 7.55 5.89
C TRP A 47 4.89 6.13 5.73
N GLU A 48 5.28 5.76 4.54
CA GLU A 48 5.92 4.48 4.27
C GLU A 48 7.19 4.67 3.44
N LEU A 49 8.31 4.21 4.00
CA LEU A 49 9.60 4.13 3.31
C LEU A 49 9.83 2.70 2.87
N ASN A 50 10.00 2.49 1.57
CA ASN A 50 10.37 1.21 0.97
C ASN A 50 11.78 1.28 0.37
N TYR A 51 12.59 0.28 0.63
CA TYR A 51 13.91 0.08 0.03
C TYR A 51 13.97 -1.29 -0.61
N VAL A 52 14.10 -1.34 -1.93
CA VAL A 52 14.14 -2.59 -2.71
C VAL A 52 15.50 -3.24 -2.55
N THR A 53 15.52 -4.48 -2.05
CA THR A 53 16.76 -5.22 -1.76
C THR A 53 17.09 -6.27 -2.81
N ASP A 54 16.08 -6.88 -3.44
CA ASP A 54 16.27 -7.92 -4.46
C ASP A 54 15.02 -8.07 -5.35
N GLY A 55 15.20 -8.50 -6.60
CA GLY A 55 14.13 -8.74 -7.55
C GLY A 55 13.59 -7.49 -8.21
N GLU A 56 12.51 -7.66 -8.97
CA GLU A 56 11.87 -6.62 -9.79
C GLU A 56 10.36 -6.69 -9.63
N GLY A 57 9.69 -5.53 -9.75
CA GLY A 57 8.25 -5.45 -9.66
C GLY A 57 7.69 -4.12 -10.13
N ILE A 58 6.40 -3.95 -9.97
CA ILE A 58 5.68 -2.72 -10.26
C ILE A 58 5.05 -2.22 -8.97
N MET A 59 5.43 -1.02 -8.55
CA MET A 59 4.72 -0.28 -7.52
C MET A 59 3.74 0.70 -8.16
N ARG A 60 2.48 0.63 -7.75
CA ARG A 60 1.49 1.62 -8.08
C ARG A 60 1.38 2.61 -6.93
N ILE A 61 1.57 3.90 -7.21
CA ILE A 61 1.52 4.99 -6.22
C ILE A 61 0.61 6.08 -6.76
N GLY A 62 -0.60 6.18 -6.21
CA GLY A 62 -1.65 7.05 -6.74
C GLY A 62 -2.01 6.67 -8.18
N ASP A 63 -1.83 7.61 -9.10
CA ASP A 63 -2.14 7.50 -10.52
C ASP A 63 -0.98 6.94 -11.38
N ARG A 64 0.12 6.47 -10.76
CA ARG A 64 1.32 6.05 -11.49
C ARG A 64 1.71 4.62 -11.20
N GLU A 65 2.24 3.97 -12.23
CA GLU A 65 2.98 2.74 -12.14
C GLU A 65 4.48 3.05 -12.23
N VAL A 66 5.26 2.43 -11.36
CA VAL A 66 6.69 2.59 -11.24
C VAL A 66 7.32 1.22 -11.25
N GLU A 67 8.15 0.95 -12.23
CA GLU A 67 9.03 -0.22 -12.20
C GLU A 67 10.08 -0.02 -11.11
N VAL A 68 10.28 -1.05 -10.29
CA VAL A 68 11.22 -0.99 -9.16
C VAL A 68 12.28 -2.09 -9.29
N HIS A 69 13.53 -1.72 -8.96
CA HIS A 69 14.72 -2.55 -9.06
C HIS A 69 15.52 -2.49 -7.75
N PRO A 70 16.47 -3.42 -7.53
CA PRO A 70 17.31 -3.40 -6.35
C PRO A 70 18.05 -2.06 -6.20
N GLY A 71 17.95 -1.47 -5.02
CA GLY A 71 18.50 -0.16 -4.69
C GLY A 71 17.49 1.00 -4.78
N ASP A 72 16.33 0.81 -5.39
CA ASP A 72 15.32 1.86 -5.47
C ASP A 72 14.73 2.17 -4.08
N ILE A 73 14.51 3.46 -3.83
CA ILE A 73 13.94 3.99 -2.59
C ILE A 73 12.64 4.71 -2.93
N LEU A 74 11.57 4.37 -2.22
CA LEU A 74 10.27 4.99 -2.38
C LEU A 74 9.76 5.49 -1.04
N LEU A 75 9.39 6.76 -0.98
CA LEU A 75 8.70 7.34 0.16
C LEU A 75 7.26 7.61 -0.22
N ILE A 76 6.32 6.90 0.41
CA ILE A 76 4.89 7.02 0.18
C ILE A 76 4.32 7.94 1.27
N GLN A 77 3.55 8.92 0.82
CA GLN A 77 2.92 9.92 1.68
C GLN A 77 1.68 9.34 2.37
N PRO A 78 1.29 9.89 3.52
CA PRO A 78 0.02 9.57 4.16
C PRO A 78 -1.16 9.65 3.19
N GLU A 79 -2.08 8.71 3.32
CA GLU A 79 -3.34 8.66 2.57
C GLU A 79 -3.19 8.50 1.04
N VAL A 80 -1.98 8.21 0.54
CA VAL A 80 -1.76 7.87 -0.87
C VAL A 80 -2.06 6.41 -1.11
N LEU A 81 -2.94 6.13 -2.09
CA LEU A 81 -3.24 4.78 -2.54
C LEU A 81 -2.00 4.14 -3.17
N HIS A 82 -1.67 2.93 -2.72
CA HIS A 82 -0.52 2.20 -3.28
C HIS A 82 -0.76 0.70 -3.30
N ALA A 83 -0.07 0.04 -4.23
CA ALA A 83 -0.08 -1.42 -4.42
C ALA A 83 1.26 -1.87 -4.96
N ILE A 84 1.59 -3.15 -4.78
CA ILE A 84 2.83 -3.75 -5.28
C ILE A 84 2.49 -5.06 -5.97
N GLU A 85 2.97 -5.24 -7.18
CA GLU A 85 2.84 -6.48 -7.96
C GLU A 85 4.21 -6.93 -8.45
N ALA A 86 4.46 -8.25 -8.47
CA ALA A 86 5.66 -8.83 -9.05
C ALA A 86 5.32 -10.15 -9.75
N ASP A 87 5.84 -10.36 -10.94
CA ASP A 87 5.71 -11.62 -11.67
C ASP A 87 6.70 -12.69 -11.17
N GLY A 88 7.79 -12.26 -10.54
CA GLY A 88 8.83 -13.06 -9.91
C GLY A 88 8.97 -12.82 -8.42
N CYS A 89 10.20 -12.87 -7.91
CA CYS A 89 10.52 -12.53 -6.54
C CYS A 89 10.83 -11.03 -6.45
N LEU A 90 10.23 -10.34 -5.49
CA LEU A 90 10.58 -8.98 -5.08
C LEU A 90 10.76 -8.96 -3.57
N CYS A 91 11.92 -8.51 -3.11
CA CYS A 91 12.23 -8.33 -1.69
C CYS A 91 12.48 -6.84 -1.40
N TYR A 92 11.92 -6.34 -0.31
CA TYR A 92 12.10 -4.95 0.11
C TYR A 92 11.90 -4.79 1.62
N ASP A 93 12.64 -3.87 2.20
CA ASP A 93 12.47 -3.42 3.58
C ASP A 93 11.47 -2.27 3.62
N THR A 94 10.51 -2.32 4.55
CA THR A 94 9.49 -1.29 4.75
C THR A 94 9.56 -0.73 6.16
N VAL A 95 9.55 0.60 6.26
CA VAL A 95 9.36 1.31 7.54
C VAL A 95 8.12 2.20 7.42
N VAL A 96 7.08 1.85 8.17
CA VAL A 96 5.86 2.66 8.27
C VAL A 96 5.96 3.52 9.51
N PHE A 97 5.78 4.85 9.41
CA PHE A 97 5.98 5.77 10.53
C PHE A 97 5.00 6.94 10.51
N ARG A 98 4.66 7.44 11.70
CA ARG A 98 3.74 8.57 11.86
C ARG A 98 4.41 9.91 11.54
N THR A 99 3.60 10.87 11.07
CA THR A 99 4.06 12.23 10.72
C THR A 99 4.74 12.95 11.87
N GLU A 100 4.40 12.63 13.13
CA GLU A 100 5.03 13.21 14.32
C GLU A 100 6.51 12.86 14.47
N MET A 101 7.01 11.89 13.71
CA MET A 101 8.45 11.61 13.60
C MET A 101 9.20 12.73 12.90
N LEU A 102 8.53 13.49 12.02
CA LEU A 102 9.12 14.54 11.19
C LEU A 102 9.03 15.94 11.82
N GLY A 103 8.16 16.15 12.80
CA GLY A 103 7.97 17.44 13.44
C GLY A 103 6.55 17.69 13.94
N SER A 104 6.26 18.93 14.30
CA SER A 104 4.95 19.35 14.82
C SER A 104 4.48 20.65 14.18
N SER A 105 3.19 20.98 14.34
CA SER A 105 2.57 22.20 13.79
C SER A 105 3.17 23.52 14.29
N GLU A 106 4.02 23.48 15.30
CA GLU A 106 4.72 24.66 15.85
C GLU A 106 6.08 24.90 15.18
N ASP A 107 6.45 24.07 14.20
CA ASP A 107 7.72 24.08 13.49
C ASP A 107 7.53 24.61 12.06
N ARG A 108 8.40 25.54 11.64
CA ARG A 108 8.36 26.10 10.28
C ARG A 108 8.59 25.03 9.22
N CYS A 109 9.53 24.09 9.41
CA CYS A 109 9.78 23.01 8.46
C CYS A 109 8.55 22.12 8.31
N TYR A 110 7.86 21.84 9.42
CA TYR A 110 6.61 21.13 9.37
C TYR A 110 5.56 21.87 8.53
N THR A 111 5.37 23.17 8.80
CA THR A 111 4.29 23.96 8.15
C THR A 111 4.55 24.20 6.66
N GLU A 112 5.79 24.47 6.28
CA GLU A 112 6.14 24.86 4.91
C GLU A 112 6.49 23.66 4.01
N ILE A 113 6.93 22.51 4.58
CA ILE A 113 7.38 21.35 3.81
C ILE A 113 6.58 20.10 4.15
N ILE A 114 6.60 19.68 5.42
CA ILE A 114 6.05 18.37 5.82
C ILE A 114 4.52 18.34 5.69
N PHE A 115 3.85 19.40 6.12
CA PHE A 115 2.40 19.48 6.06
C PHE A 115 1.86 19.50 4.62
N PRO A 116 2.40 20.30 3.68
CA PRO A 116 2.03 20.20 2.26
C PRO A 116 2.24 18.79 1.69
N LEU A 117 3.38 18.16 1.98
CA LEU A 117 3.62 16.77 1.58
C LEU A 117 2.58 15.82 2.16
N SER A 118 2.29 15.91 3.45
CA SER A 118 1.29 15.04 4.13
C SER A 118 -0.13 15.22 3.60
N ARG A 119 -0.44 16.37 2.99
CA ARG A 119 -1.76 16.70 2.43
C ARG A 119 -1.87 16.43 0.93
N GLY A 120 -0.83 15.89 0.31
CA GLY A 120 -0.83 15.58 -1.11
C GLY A 120 -0.72 16.80 -2.03
N THR A 121 -0.36 17.98 -1.48
CA THR A 121 -0.10 19.19 -2.30
C THR A 121 1.26 19.14 -3.00
N ALA A 122 2.04 18.12 -2.71
CA ALA A 122 3.25 17.78 -3.43
C ALA A 122 3.27 16.29 -3.75
N ARG A 123 4.01 15.91 -4.79
CA ARG A 123 4.20 14.54 -5.23
C ARG A 123 5.65 14.13 -4.98
N LEU A 124 5.86 12.94 -4.46
CA LEU A 124 7.19 12.34 -4.37
C LEU A 124 7.45 11.44 -5.57
N LEU A 125 8.61 11.59 -6.19
CA LEU A 125 9.08 10.67 -7.23
C LEU A 125 9.88 9.53 -6.59
N PRO A 126 9.91 8.34 -7.22
CA PRO A 126 10.85 7.28 -6.85
C PRO A 126 12.30 7.78 -6.95
N ILE A 127 13.14 7.25 -6.10
CA ILE A 127 14.57 7.53 -6.07
C ILE A 127 15.28 6.32 -6.65
N HIS A 128 15.70 6.43 -7.90
CA HIS A 128 16.48 5.42 -8.59
C HIS A 128 17.98 5.64 -8.38
N THR A 129 18.78 4.62 -8.71
CA THR A 129 20.23 4.60 -8.47
C THR A 129 21.01 5.66 -9.25
N ASP A 130 20.44 6.28 -10.27
CA ASP A 130 20.98 7.38 -11.07
C ASP A 130 20.69 8.78 -10.51
N ASN A 131 19.94 8.87 -9.41
CA ASN A 131 19.63 10.15 -8.76
C ASN A 131 20.90 10.85 -8.26
N SER A 132 20.99 12.17 -8.44
CA SER A 132 22.17 12.99 -8.10
C SER A 132 22.57 12.94 -6.62
N CYS A 133 21.61 12.69 -5.71
CA CYS A 133 21.83 12.55 -4.27
C CYS A 133 21.67 11.09 -3.79
N TYR A 134 21.75 10.10 -4.70
CA TYR A 134 21.43 8.72 -4.40
C TYR A 134 22.22 8.16 -3.20
N LEU A 135 23.54 8.38 -3.14
CA LEU A 135 24.37 7.83 -2.05
C LEU A 135 23.92 8.33 -0.68
N GLN A 136 23.60 9.61 -0.57
CA GLN A 136 23.12 10.20 0.67
C GLN A 136 21.71 9.72 1.03
N LEU A 137 20.83 9.62 0.03
CA LEU A 137 19.47 9.11 0.19
C LEU A 137 19.47 7.65 0.63
N LYS A 138 20.34 6.82 0.02
CA LYS A 138 20.55 5.43 0.38
C LYS A 138 21.05 5.30 1.82
N GLU A 139 22.08 6.05 2.21
CA GLU A 139 22.61 6.05 3.57
C GLU A 139 21.52 6.38 4.60
N CYS A 140 20.71 7.42 4.33
CA CYS A 140 19.58 7.77 5.20
C CYS A 140 18.55 6.62 5.29
N ALA A 141 18.17 6.01 4.18
CA ALA A 141 17.20 4.92 4.15
C ALA A 141 17.72 3.68 4.92
N GLU A 142 18.98 3.29 4.70
CA GLU A 142 19.61 2.18 5.42
C GLU A 142 19.70 2.43 6.93
N HIS A 143 20.02 3.67 7.36
CA HIS A 143 20.02 4.04 8.77
C HIS A 143 18.61 4.03 9.38
N VAL A 144 17.58 4.52 8.66
CA VAL A 144 16.18 4.45 9.12
C VAL A 144 15.76 3.00 9.32
N ILE A 145 16.06 2.12 8.37
CA ILE A 145 15.78 0.68 8.45
C ILE A 145 16.52 0.04 9.63
N PHE A 146 17.82 0.33 9.78
CA PHE A 146 18.61 -0.15 10.91
C PHE A 146 17.99 0.27 12.25
N CYS A 147 17.65 1.56 12.40
CA CYS A 147 17.04 2.07 13.63
C CYS A 147 15.69 1.40 13.94
N ALA A 148 14.88 1.17 12.90
CA ALA A 148 13.59 0.52 13.06
C ALA A 148 13.71 -0.97 13.45
N LYS A 149 14.73 -1.67 12.95
CA LYS A 149 15.10 -3.04 13.34
C LYS A 149 15.56 -3.11 14.81
N GLU A 150 16.41 -2.18 15.24
CA GLU A 150 16.93 -2.12 16.61
C GLU A 150 15.85 -1.78 17.65
N ASN A 151 14.89 -0.93 17.29
CA ASN A 151 13.71 -0.56 18.10
C ASN A 151 14.08 -0.14 19.53
N ARG A 152 14.96 0.87 19.67
CA ARG A 152 15.43 1.42 20.95
C ARG A 152 15.28 2.93 20.97
N ALA A 153 15.03 3.53 22.14
CA ALA A 153 14.87 4.98 22.29
C ALA A 153 16.08 5.79 21.75
N GLN A 154 17.31 5.26 21.88
CA GLN A 154 18.51 5.90 21.36
C GLN A 154 18.53 5.89 19.83
N THR A 155 18.10 4.79 19.19
CA THR A 155 18.00 4.69 17.74
C THR A 155 16.83 5.50 17.19
N ASP A 156 15.76 5.72 17.96
CA ASP A 156 14.64 6.59 17.58
C ASP A 156 15.11 8.04 17.36
N LEU A 157 16.07 8.51 18.16
CA LEU A 157 16.66 9.85 17.99
C LEU A 157 17.43 9.96 16.67
N LEU A 158 18.25 8.95 16.35
CA LEU A 158 18.97 8.87 15.08
C LEU A 158 17.98 8.78 13.90
N MET A 159 16.99 7.93 14.00
CA MET A 159 15.97 7.74 12.97
C MET A 159 15.26 9.04 12.60
N LYS A 160 14.88 9.87 13.58
CA LYS A 160 14.30 11.19 13.33
C LYS A 160 15.24 12.09 12.54
N GLY A 161 16.52 12.12 12.91
CA GLY A 161 17.54 12.88 12.18
C GLY A 161 17.71 12.40 10.74
N GLU A 162 17.75 11.10 10.52
CA GLU A 162 17.89 10.51 9.20
C GLU A 162 16.65 10.71 8.31
N LEU A 163 15.45 10.65 8.86
CA LEU A 163 14.20 10.97 8.14
C LEU A 163 14.17 12.44 7.67
N LEU A 164 14.62 13.38 8.50
CA LEU A 164 14.72 14.79 8.11
C LEU A 164 15.81 15.04 7.06
N LYS A 165 16.96 14.36 7.17
CA LYS A 165 18.02 14.38 6.15
C LYS A 165 17.52 13.78 4.82
N LEU A 166 16.78 12.69 4.87
CA LEU A 166 16.17 12.07 3.70
C LEU A 166 15.29 13.07 2.94
N LEU A 167 14.38 13.75 3.63
CA LEU A 167 13.53 14.80 3.03
C LEU A 167 14.37 15.96 2.47
N TRP A 168 15.42 16.38 3.17
CA TRP A 168 16.35 17.41 2.68
C TRP A 168 17.00 17.02 1.35
N TYR A 169 17.56 15.79 1.25
CA TYR A 169 18.19 15.34 0.02
C TYR A 169 17.17 15.10 -1.11
N MET A 170 15.95 14.68 -0.78
CA MET A 170 14.85 14.58 -1.74
C MET A 170 14.51 15.95 -2.34
N GLU A 171 14.48 17.00 -1.53
CA GLU A 171 14.27 18.38 -2.01
C GLU A 171 15.41 18.82 -2.92
N GLN A 172 16.68 18.60 -2.52
CA GLN A 172 17.85 18.97 -3.30
C GLN A 172 17.95 18.23 -4.64
N SER A 173 17.49 17.00 -4.70
CA SER A 173 17.54 16.17 -5.92
C SER A 173 16.34 16.37 -6.85
N GLY A 174 15.39 17.24 -6.48
CA GLY A 174 14.22 17.55 -7.31
C GLY A 174 13.19 16.42 -7.41
N VAL A 175 13.20 15.44 -6.50
CA VAL A 175 12.18 14.37 -6.47
C VAL A 175 10.89 14.80 -5.77
N ILE A 176 10.85 15.97 -5.15
CA ILE A 176 9.65 16.60 -4.59
C ILE A 176 9.07 17.56 -5.61
N ILE A 177 7.88 17.26 -6.13
CA ILE A 177 7.18 18.09 -7.10
C ILE A 177 5.95 18.71 -6.45
N TYR A 178 5.99 20.01 -6.18
CA TYR A 178 4.84 20.74 -5.65
C TYR A 178 3.77 20.92 -6.73
N ARG A 179 2.51 20.68 -6.38
CA ARG A 179 1.35 20.82 -7.26
C ARG A 179 0.60 22.12 -6.96
N GLN A 180 0.01 22.72 -7.98
CA GLN A 180 -0.86 23.89 -7.81
C GLN A 180 -2.31 23.52 -7.43
N GLU A 181 -2.74 22.28 -7.70
CA GLU A 181 -4.09 21.78 -7.37
C GLU A 181 -4.00 20.42 -6.70
N THR A 182 -4.84 20.20 -5.71
CA THR A 182 -5.01 18.92 -5.04
C THR A 182 -5.89 18.02 -5.90
N ASP A 183 -5.30 17.00 -6.54
CA ASP A 183 -6.07 15.86 -7.01
C ASP A 183 -6.64 15.15 -5.78
N SER A 184 -7.89 15.45 -5.45
CA SER A 184 -8.56 14.78 -4.34
C SER A 184 -8.89 13.35 -4.74
N TRP A 185 -8.35 12.40 -3.98
CA TRP A 185 -8.69 10.98 -4.11
C TRP A 185 -9.78 10.57 -3.10
N GLU A 186 -10.37 11.56 -2.46
CA GLU A 186 -11.30 11.35 -1.35
C GLU A 186 -12.53 10.56 -1.77
N GLU A 187 -13.06 10.85 -2.98
CA GLU A 187 -14.18 10.10 -3.53
C GLU A 187 -13.81 8.62 -3.77
N ILE A 188 -12.62 8.35 -4.31
CA ILE A 188 -12.18 6.97 -4.57
C ILE A 188 -11.90 6.24 -3.26
N ARG A 189 -11.28 6.89 -2.27
CA ARG A 189 -11.10 6.31 -0.93
C ARG A 189 -12.43 5.93 -0.29
N THR A 190 -13.42 6.82 -0.33
CA THR A 190 -14.77 6.55 0.18
C THR A 190 -15.38 5.29 -0.47
N VAL A 191 -15.22 5.15 -1.78
CA VAL A 191 -15.71 3.97 -2.51
C VAL A 191 -14.95 2.69 -2.13
N LEU A 192 -13.63 2.78 -1.98
CA LEU A 192 -12.80 1.63 -1.58
C LEU A 192 -13.15 1.15 -0.17
N ASP A 193 -13.36 2.06 0.78
CA ASP A 193 -13.80 1.74 2.14
C ASP A 193 -15.19 1.10 2.13
N TYR A 194 -16.12 1.66 1.34
CA TYR A 194 -17.45 1.05 1.16
C TYR A 194 -17.36 -0.37 0.59
N MET A 195 -16.55 -0.58 -0.46
CA MET A 195 -16.34 -1.91 -1.02
C MET A 195 -15.75 -2.88 0.01
N ALA A 196 -14.83 -2.41 0.83
CA ALA A 196 -14.18 -3.23 1.85
C ALA A 196 -15.14 -3.65 2.99
N GLU A 197 -16.09 -2.80 3.35
CA GLU A 197 -17.10 -3.09 4.37
C GLU A 197 -18.25 -3.94 3.82
N HIS A 198 -18.53 -3.85 2.52
CA HIS A 198 -19.70 -4.45 1.86
C HIS A 198 -19.36 -5.44 0.75
N TYR A 199 -18.12 -5.97 0.72
CA TYR A 199 -17.66 -6.84 -0.40
C TYR A 199 -18.54 -8.07 -0.65
N GLU A 200 -19.26 -8.56 0.35
CA GLU A 200 -20.17 -9.69 0.25
C GLU A 200 -21.49 -9.34 -0.47
N ASP A 201 -21.86 -8.06 -0.51
CA ASP A 201 -23.11 -7.56 -1.05
C ASP A 201 -23.11 -7.45 -2.58
N ALA A 202 -24.29 -7.24 -3.16
CA ALA A 202 -24.45 -7.04 -4.60
C ALA A 202 -24.12 -5.58 -5.00
N ILE A 203 -22.83 -5.25 -5.05
CA ILE A 203 -22.34 -3.91 -5.43
C ILE A 203 -22.41 -3.74 -6.95
N THR A 204 -22.93 -2.58 -7.41
CA THR A 204 -22.97 -2.15 -8.80
C THR A 204 -22.20 -0.85 -9.03
N ILE A 205 -21.81 -0.56 -10.28
CA ILE A 205 -21.16 0.72 -10.63
C ILE A 205 -22.07 1.89 -10.30
N GLU A 206 -23.36 1.78 -10.58
CA GLU A 206 -24.35 2.79 -10.25
C GLU A 206 -24.37 3.15 -8.75
N MET A 207 -24.37 2.13 -7.87
CA MET A 207 -24.31 2.33 -6.42
C MET A 207 -23.05 3.08 -6.00
N LEU A 208 -21.90 2.68 -6.52
CA LEU A 208 -20.62 3.29 -6.19
C LEU A 208 -20.52 4.74 -6.66
N ALA A 209 -20.94 5.01 -7.89
CA ALA A 209 -20.95 6.37 -8.45
C ALA A 209 -21.90 7.30 -7.67
N ARG A 210 -23.07 6.81 -7.25
CA ARG A 210 -24.01 7.54 -6.38
C ARG A 210 -23.42 7.88 -5.01
N GLN A 211 -22.63 6.95 -4.43
CA GLN A 211 -21.97 7.16 -3.13
C GLN A 211 -21.12 8.44 -3.10
N VAL A 212 -20.52 8.77 -4.24
CA VAL A 212 -19.60 9.91 -4.40
C VAL A 212 -20.14 11.01 -5.32
N HIS A 213 -21.45 10.99 -5.59
CA HIS A 213 -22.16 12.00 -6.39
C HIS A 213 -21.59 12.21 -7.80
N LEU A 214 -21.03 11.17 -8.40
CA LEU A 214 -20.48 11.20 -9.75
C LEU A 214 -21.39 10.47 -10.76
N SER A 215 -21.27 10.82 -12.05
CA SER A 215 -21.84 9.98 -13.11
C SER A 215 -21.07 8.67 -13.23
N GLU A 216 -21.71 7.58 -13.65
CA GLU A 216 -21.05 6.26 -13.79
C GLU A 216 -19.82 6.33 -14.71
N SER A 217 -19.92 7.05 -15.84
CA SER A 217 -18.82 7.19 -16.79
C SER A 217 -17.62 7.91 -16.19
N TYR A 218 -17.85 9.03 -15.51
CA TYR A 218 -16.79 9.80 -14.86
C TYR A 218 -16.19 9.03 -13.70
N PHE A 219 -17.02 8.37 -12.86
CA PHE A 219 -16.57 7.50 -11.79
C PHE A 219 -15.66 6.36 -12.31
N MET A 220 -16.08 5.63 -13.36
CA MET A 220 -15.27 4.56 -13.94
C MET A 220 -13.93 5.04 -14.46
N GLN A 221 -13.91 6.21 -15.10
CA GLN A 221 -12.67 6.83 -15.57
C GLN A 221 -11.75 7.18 -14.40
N ARG A 222 -12.25 7.94 -13.40
CA ARG A 222 -11.48 8.36 -12.21
C ARG A 222 -10.99 7.16 -11.39
N PHE A 223 -11.86 6.17 -11.18
CA PHE A 223 -11.48 4.96 -10.47
C PHE A 223 -10.32 4.25 -11.18
N ARG A 224 -10.39 4.12 -12.52
CA ARG A 224 -9.31 3.49 -13.30
C ARG A 224 -8.03 4.31 -13.30
N GLU A 225 -8.10 5.63 -13.41
CA GLU A 225 -6.94 6.53 -13.35
C GLU A 225 -6.19 6.38 -12.04
N ILE A 226 -6.91 6.29 -10.92
CA ILE A 226 -6.33 6.26 -9.57
C ILE A 226 -5.93 4.83 -9.16
N SER A 227 -6.78 3.83 -9.43
CA SER A 227 -6.56 2.44 -8.99
C SER A 227 -5.82 1.58 -10.03
N GLY A 228 -5.69 2.06 -11.27
CA GLY A 228 -5.12 1.34 -12.40
C GLY A 228 -6.00 0.20 -12.94
N MET A 229 -7.17 -0.04 -12.34
CA MET A 229 -8.08 -1.12 -12.76
C MET A 229 -9.54 -0.69 -12.65
N GLY A 230 -10.45 -1.48 -13.23
CA GLY A 230 -11.90 -1.20 -13.10
C GLY A 230 -12.42 -1.54 -11.70
N ALA A 231 -13.43 -0.79 -11.22
CA ALA A 231 -14.00 -0.96 -9.88
C ALA A 231 -14.53 -2.39 -9.61
N ILE A 232 -15.18 -3.03 -10.59
CA ILE A 232 -15.63 -4.43 -10.44
C ILE A 232 -14.46 -5.42 -10.46
N GLU A 233 -13.37 -5.10 -11.13
CA GLU A 233 -12.14 -5.90 -11.08
C GLU A 233 -11.53 -5.82 -9.69
N TYR A 234 -11.38 -4.63 -9.13
CA TYR A 234 -10.93 -4.40 -7.77
C TYR A 234 -11.80 -5.17 -6.75
N LEU A 235 -13.14 -5.06 -6.84
CA LEU A 235 -14.05 -5.79 -5.98
C LEU A 235 -13.85 -7.32 -6.07
N ASN A 236 -13.59 -7.85 -7.27
CA ASN A 236 -13.31 -9.27 -7.42
C ASN A 236 -11.97 -9.67 -6.78
N ARG A 237 -10.91 -8.85 -6.90
CA ARG A 237 -9.62 -9.09 -6.23
C ARG A 237 -9.81 -9.10 -4.71
N LEU A 238 -10.51 -8.12 -4.17
CA LEU A 238 -10.84 -8.03 -2.75
C LEU A 238 -11.61 -9.28 -2.25
N ARG A 239 -12.64 -9.70 -2.97
CA ARG A 239 -13.41 -10.92 -2.64
C ARG A 239 -12.56 -12.18 -2.66
N ILE A 240 -11.66 -12.33 -3.64
CA ILE A 240 -10.75 -13.48 -3.71
C ILE A 240 -9.76 -13.45 -2.54
N GLN A 241 -9.22 -12.31 -2.19
CA GLN A 241 -8.36 -12.15 -1.01
C GLN A 241 -9.09 -12.63 0.25
N LYS A 242 -10.31 -12.15 0.49
CA LYS A 242 -11.14 -12.58 1.62
C LYS A 242 -11.46 -14.07 1.60
N ALA A 243 -11.71 -14.63 0.43
CA ALA A 243 -11.92 -16.07 0.29
C ALA A 243 -10.65 -16.86 0.65
N CYS A 244 -9.46 -16.38 0.28
CA CYS A 244 -8.18 -16.99 0.67
C CYS A 244 -8.01 -17.02 2.19
N GLU A 245 -8.26 -15.91 2.88
CA GLU A 245 -8.22 -15.81 4.36
C GLU A 245 -9.16 -16.85 5.01
N LYS A 246 -10.43 -16.90 4.57
CA LYS A 246 -11.42 -17.86 5.05
C LYS A 246 -11.01 -19.33 4.78
N ILE A 247 -10.46 -19.62 3.60
CA ILE A 247 -10.00 -20.98 3.22
C ILE A 247 -8.81 -21.41 4.09
N LEU A 248 -7.86 -20.53 4.36
CA LEU A 248 -6.73 -20.77 5.27
C LEU A 248 -7.20 -20.95 6.72
N GLY A 249 -8.19 -20.17 7.15
CA GLY A 249 -8.88 -20.32 8.44
C GLY A 249 -9.74 -21.59 8.58
N GLY A 250 -9.79 -22.44 7.53
CA GLY A 250 -10.44 -23.76 7.59
C GLY A 250 -11.81 -23.82 6.91
N THR A 251 -12.38 -22.70 6.48
CA THR A 251 -13.69 -22.69 5.79
C THR A 251 -13.65 -23.55 4.52
N ALA A 252 -14.77 -24.21 4.22
CA ALA A 252 -14.89 -24.96 2.96
C ALA A 252 -14.88 -24.00 1.76
N VAL A 253 -14.24 -24.40 0.65
CA VAL A 253 -14.06 -23.55 -0.53
C VAL A 253 -15.37 -22.98 -1.06
N ALA A 254 -16.45 -23.80 -1.08
CA ALA A 254 -17.76 -23.35 -1.55
C ALA A 254 -18.36 -22.29 -0.61
N ASP A 255 -18.28 -22.52 0.68
CA ASP A 255 -18.81 -21.60 1.71
C ASP A 255 -18.03 -20.27 1.68
N ALA A 256 -16.69 -20.32 1.59
CA ALA A 256 -15.87 -19.14 1.44
C ALA A 256 -16.24 -18.31 0.20
N ALA A 257 -16.50 -18.96 -0.93
CA ALA A 257 -16.94 -18.28 -2.15
C ALA A 257 -18.27 -17.55 -1.94
N TYR A 258 -19.27 -18.19 -1.37
CA TYR A 258 -20.59 -17.58 -1.13
C TYR A 258 -20.51 -16.46 -0.08
N GLN A 259 -19.79 -16.66 1.02
CA GLN A 259 -19.57 -15.65 2.04
C GLN A 259 -18.77 -14.42 1.54
N CYS A 260 -18.07 -14.55 0.42
CA CYS A 260 -17.37 -13.45 -0.23
C CYS A 260 -18.13 -12.85 -1.43
N GLY A 261 -19.45 -13.07 -1.52
CA GLY A 261 -20.32 -12.42 -2.50
C GLY A 261 -20.27 -13.01 -3.92
N PHE A 262 -19.70 -14.21 -4.11
CA PHE A 262 -19.78 -14.90 -5.39
C PHE A 262 -21.10 -15.69 -5.49
N LYS A 263 -21.89 -15.40 -6.54
CA LYS A 263 -23.19 -16.04 -6.76
C LYS A 263 -23.08 -17.45 -7.33
N ASN A 264 -21.93 -17.83 -7.91
CA ASN A 264 -21.68 -19.17 -8.40
C ASN A 264 -20.20 -19.57 -8.34
N LEU A 265 -19.97 -20.87 -8.10
CA LEU A 265 -18.64 -21.43 -7.94
C LEU A 265 -17.80 -21.43 -9.23
N SER A 266 -18.42 -21.50 -10.40
CA SER A 266 -17.68 -21.49 -11.67
C SER A 266 -17.00 -20.15 -11.90
N ASN A 267 -17.70 -19.03 -11.67
CA ASN A 267 -17.12 -17.69 -11.73
C ASN A 267 -16.05 -17.50 -10.66
N PHE A 268 -16.31 -17.94 -9.42
CA PHE A 268 -15.34 -17.92 -8.34
C PHE A 268 -14.05 -18.64 -8.73
N ASN A 269 -14.12 -19.91 -9.13
CA ASN A 269 -12.95 -20.73 -9.47
C ASN A 269 -12.13 -20.10 -10.61
N ARG A 270 -12.82 -19.56 -11.63
CA ARG A 270 -12.16 -18.88 -12.74
C ARG A 270 -11.41 -17.62 -12.26
N LYS A 271 -12.07 -16.75 -11.48
CA LYS A 271 -11.47 -15.53 -10.94
C LYS A 271 -10.35 -15.86 -9.96
N PHE A 272 -10.55 -16.83 -9.07
CA PHE A 272 -9.55 -17.28 -8.12
C PHE A 272 -8.27 -17.73 -8.84
N LYS A 273 -8.39 -18.59 -9.88
CA LYS A 273 -7.23 -19.07 -10.63
C LYS A 273 -6.50 -17.93 -11.36
N VAL A 274 -7.23 -16.96 -11.94
CA VAL A 274 -6.64 -15.80 -12.61
C VAL A 274 -5.85 -14.94 -11.62
N ILE A 275 -6.39 -14.70 -10.43
CA ILE A 275 -5.80 -13.79 -9.45
C ILE A 275 -4.68 -14.43 -8.63
N THR A 276 -4.80 -15.71 -8.27
CA THR A 276 -3.83 -16.40 -7.39
C THR A 276 -2.88 -17.36 -8.14
N GLY A 277 -3.05 -17.53 -9.44
CA GLY A 277 -2.26 -18.46 -10.26
C GLY A 277 -2.63 -19.94 -10.11
N CYS A 278 -3.42 -20.33 -9.09
CA CYS A 278 -3.78 -21.71 -8.82
C CYS A 278 -5.27 -21.88 -8.47
N THR A 279 -5.75 -23.13 -8.44
CA THR A 279 -7.13 -23.39 -8.03
C THR A 279 -7.29 -23.27 -6.51
N PRO A 280 -8.51 -22.95 -5.98
CA PRO A 280 -8.73 -22.86 -4.53
C PRO A 280 -8.32 -24.13 -3.77
N ARG A 281 -8.47 -25.29 -4.39
CA ARG A 281 -8.09 -26.59 -3.80
C ARG A 281 -6.56 -26.76 -3.73
N GLN A 282 -5.84 -26.32 -4.76
CA GLN A 282 -4.37 -26.31 -4.78
C GLN A 282 -3.85 -25.32 -3.74
N TYR A 283 -4.42 -24.13 -3.70
CA TYR A 283 -4.08 -23.09 -2.72
C TYR A 283 -4.18 -23.60 -1.27
N LYS A 284 -5.33 -24.22 -0.94
CA LYS A 284 -5.55 -24.83 0.40
C LYS A 284 -4.51 -25.91 0.75
N LYS A 285 -4.03 -26.67 -0.24
CA LYS A 285 -3.05 -27.74 -0.03
C LYS A 285 -1.63 -27.19 0.14
N GLN A 286 -1.23 -26.23 -0.69
CA GLN A 286 0.12 -25.64 -0.67
C GLN A 286 0.44 -24.85 0.60
N LYS A 287 -0.55 -24.22 1.22
CA LYS A 287 -0.36 -23.35 2.38
C LYS A 287 -0.63 -24.06 3.73
N ARG A 288 -1.02 -25.34 3.72
CA ARG A 288 -1.17 -26.18 4.92
C ARG A 288 -0.01 -27.15 5.15
N GLY A 289 0.92 -27.26 4.21
CA GLY A 289 2.17 -28.02 4.33
C GLY A 289 3.33 -27.09 4.63
#